data_95ced84e742ef410f67d73d0fa31a0b2
#
_entry.id   95ced84e742ef410f67d73d0fa31a0b2
#
_cell.length_a   1.000
_cell.length_b   1.000
_cell.length_c   1.000
_cell.angle_alpha   90.00
_cell.angle_beta   90.00
_cell.angle_gamma   90.00
#
_symmetry.space_group_name_H-M   'P 1'
#
loop_
_entity.id
_entity.type
_entity.pdbx_description
1 polymer ?
#
loop_
_entity_poly.entity_id
_entity_poly.type
_entity_poly.pdbx_seq_one_letter_code
_entity_poly.pdbx_strand_id
1 'polypeptide(L)'
;RIVRDGYDAPTPVNVLGFEEIQAAAPANIADFVNTLPSVAGSTTASTSSGSLSNGAAGISALNLRALGTWRTLVLLDGQRSVVSAATGQVDTNTFPQSLISRVEVVTGGASSAYGSDAVGGVVNFILEKTYTGLKMTAEYGETTYEDGENWKYNFTAGSAFADGRGHILLSAETVSQTGIHGVSRDWNKGGHFAIRNPNTAAGAPYYIVADQVGIS
;
A
#
# COMPACT_ATOMS: atom_id res chain seq x y z
N ARG A 1 -21.79 6.78 7.27
CA ARG A 1 -20.66 6.70 8.23
C ARG A 1 -20.94 5.58 9.22
N ILE A 2 -20.28 4.45 9.03
CA ILE A 2 -20.35 3.35 10.00
C ILE A 2 -19.27 3.65 11.05
N VAL A 3 -19.66 4.34 12.12
CA VAL A 3 -18.84 4.47 13.32
C VAL A 3 -19.31 3.34 14.24
N ARG A 4 -18.70 2.16 14.11
CA ARG A 4 -18.94 1.05 15.04
C ARG A 4 -17.59 0.49 15.47
N ASP A 5 -17.52 0.16 16.75
CA ASP A 5 -16.42 -0.64 17.27
C ASP A 5 -16.40 -1.97 16.50
N GLY A 6 -15.21 -2.45 16.13
CA GLY A 6 -15.06 -3.62 15.24
C GLY A 6 -15.75 -4.90 15.73
N TYR A 7 -16.12 -4.95 17.01
CA TYR A 7 -16.84 -6.07 17.63
C TYR A 7 -18.35 -6.07 17.35
N ASP A 8 -18.95 -4.92 17.03
CA ASP A 8 -20.40 -4.78 16.81
C ASP A 8 -20.81 -4.72 15.34
N ALA A 9 -19.84 -4.84 14.43
CA ALA A 9 -20.15 -4.81 13.00
C ALA A 9 -20.65 -6.18 12.51
N PRO A 10 -21.71 -6.23 11.68
CA PRO A 10 -22.21 -7.47 11.11
C PRO A 10 -21.21 -8.14 10.15
N THR A 11 -20.16 -7.46 9.77
CA THR A 11 -19.05 -7.93 8.95
C THR A 11 -17.75 -7.64 9.68
N PRO A 12 -16.72 -8.53 9.59
CA PRO A 12 -15.41 -8.29 10.19
C PRO A 12 -14.81 -6.99 9.68
N VAL A 13 -14.50 -6.09 10.61
CA VAL A 13 -13.82 -4.81 10.33
C VAL A 13 -12.55 -4.76 11.14
N ASN A 14 -11.40 -4.66 10.47
CA ASN A 14 -10.13 -4.37 11.09
C ASN A 14 -9.89 -2.85 11.00
N VAL A 15 -9.56 -2.23 12.11
CA VAL A 15 -9.23 -0.81 12.19
C VAL A 15 -7.77 -0.68 12.57
N LEU A 16 -6.98 -0.05 11.72
CA LEU A 16 -5.60 0.35 11.99
C LEU A 16 -5.60 1.81 12.40
N GLY A 17 -5.26 2.06 13.65
CA GLY A 17 -5.27 3.40 14.24
C GLY A 17 -4.04 4.22 13.87
N PHE A 18 -4.15 5.53 14.07
CA PHE A 18 -3.06 6.48 13.83
C PHE A 18 -1.78 6.14 14.62
N GLU A 19 -1.92 5.71 15.88
CA GLU A 19 -0.77 5.36 16.72
C GLU A 19 -0.01 4.16 16.16
N GLU A 20 -0.71 3.17 15.62
CA GLU A 20 -0.10 1.99 14.99
C GLU A 20 0.63 2.37 13.70
N ILE A 21 0.01 3.25 12.89
CA ILE A 21 0.62 3.77 11.66
C ILE A 21 1.89 4.57 11.98
N GLN A 22 1.84 5.43 13.00
CA GLN A 22 2.99 6.22 13.43
C GLN A 22 4.11 5.36 14.03
N ALA A 23 3.77 4.38 14.85
CA ALA A 23 4.76 3.48 15.45
C ALA A 23 5.51 2.64 14.41
N ALA A 24 4.84 2.26 13.33
CA ALA A 24 5.44 1.52 12.23
C ALA A 24 6.30 2.42 11.31
N ALA A 25 6.08 3.75 11.32
CA ALA A 25 6.76 4.75 10.48
C ALA A 25 6.98 4.28 9.03
N PRO A 26 5.92 3.79 8.33
CA PRO A 26 6.09 3.20 7.02
C PRO A 26 6.47 4.26 5.99
N ALA A 27 7.40 3.93 5.09
CA ALA A 27 7.70 4.79 3.95
C ALA A 27 6.45 5.03 3.09
N ASN A 28 5.57 4.03 3.01
CA ASN A 28 4.31 4.08 2.29
C ASN A 28 3.19 3.42 3.11
N ILE A 29 2.00 4.04 3.14
CA ILE A 29 0.84 3.50 3.85
C ILE A 29 0.40 2.12 3.31
N ALA A 30 0.62 1.86 2.02
CA ALA A 30 0.31 0.56 1.44
C ALA A 30 1.16 -0.56 2.03
N ASP A 31 2.43 -0.30 2.30
CA ASP A 31 3.34 -1.27 2.92
C ASP A 31 2.87 -1.61 4.33
N PHE A 32 2.39 -0.61 5.08
CA PHE A 32 1.83 -0.81 6.40
C PHE A 32 0.53 -1.62 6.35
N VAL A 33 -0.40 -1.26 5.47
CA VAL A 33 -1.65 -2.00 5.30
C VAL A 33 -1.38 -3.45 4.86
N ASN A 34 -0.33 -3.68 4.07
CA ASN A 34 0.11 -5.01 3.64
C ASN A 34 0.61 -5.92 4.78
N THR A 35 0.89 -5.38 5.96
CA THR A 35 1.20 -6.20 7.14
C THR A 35 -0.02 -7.00 7.62
N LEU A 36 -1.22 -6.58 7.26
CA LEU A 36 -2.44 -7.34 7.55
C LEU A 36 -2.50 -8.60 6.66
N PRO A 37 -2.72 -9.79 7.24
CA PRO A 37 -2.82 -11.03 6.47
C PRO A 37 -3.91 -11.00 5.40
N SER A 38 -4.98 -10.23 5.61
CA SER A 38 -6.10 -10.12 4.67
C SER A 38 -5.77 -9.37 3.37
N VAL A 39 -4.72 -8.55 3.37
CA VAL A 39 -4.23 -7.79 2.21
C VAL A 39 -2.82 -8.17 1.79
N ALA A 40 -2.22 -9.17 2.43
CA ALA A 40 -0.93 -9.70 2.04
C ALA A 40 -0.94 -10.13 0.57
N GLY A 41 0.06 -9.73 -0.17
CA GLY A 41 0.13 -9.95 -1.62
C GLY A 41 -0.50 -8.84 -2.46
N SER A 42 -0.81 -7.67 -1.87
CA SER A 42 -1.08 -6.44 -2.61
C SER A 42 0.14 -6.01 -3.42
N THR A 43 -0.11 -5.27 -4.48
CA THR A 43 0.97 -4.71 -5.29
C THR A 43 1.55 -3.50 -4.57
N THR A 44 2.86 -3.44 -4.46
CA THR A 44 3.60 -2.27 -3.95
C THR A 44 4.47 -1.67 -5.05
N ALA A 45 5.03 -0.49 -4.82
CA ALA A 45 5.93 0.13 -5.78
C ALA A 45 7.11 -0.80 -6.15
N SER A 46 7.64 -1.55 -5.17
CA SER A 46 8.74 -2.49 -5.39
C SER A 46 8.32 -3.76 -6.15
N THR A 47 7.10 -4.28 -5.88
CA THR A 47 6.62 -5.51 -6.54
C THR A 47 5.98 -5.26 -7.90
N SER A 48 5.61 -4.02 -8.21
CA SER A 48 5.05 -3.63 -9.50
C SER A 48 6.11 -3.29 -10.56
N SER A 49 7.38 -3.30 -10.21
CA SER A 49 8.49 -2.94 -11.10
C SER A 49 8.56 -3.78 -12.40
N GLY A 50 8.07 -5.02 -12.38
CA GLY A 50 7.98 -5.87 -13.57
C GLY A 50 6.88 -5.46 -14.58
N SER A 51 6.03 -4.49 -14.25
CA SER A 51 4.87 -4.07 -15.06
C SER A 51 5.16 -2.81 -15.90
N LEU A 52 6.35 -2.67 -16.44
CA LEU A 52 6.81 -1.45 -17.12
C LEU A 52 5.99 -1.10 -18.38
N SER A 53 5.49 -2.09 -19.10
CA SER A 53 4.83 -1.87 -20.39
C SER A 53 3.35 -1.49 -20.28
N ASN A 54 2.69 -1.70 -19.14
CA ASN A 54 1.25 -1.44 -18.96
C ASN A 54 0.94 -0.21 -18.10
N GLY A 55 1.95 0.56 -17.73
CA GLY A 55 1.80 1.77 -16.91
C GLY A 55 1.45 1.49 -15.44
N ALA A 56 1.63 0.26 -14.96
CA ALA A 56 1.36 -0.12 -13.57
C ALA A 56 2.62 -0.14 -12.70
N ALA A 57 3.79 0.16 -13.26
CA ALA A 57 5.04 0.24 -12.50
C ALA A 57 4.98 1.38 -11.47
N GLY A 58 5.41 1.11 -10.25
CA GLY A 58 5.37 2.08 -9.14
C GLY A 58 4.01 2.23 -8.46
N ILE A 59 2.94 1.59 -8.95
CA ILE A 59 1.60 1.64 -8.34
C ILE A 59 1.55 0.76 -7.09
N SER A 60 1.02 1.32 -6.01
CA SER A 60 0.66 0.57 -4.80
C SER A 60 -0.84 0.32 -4.78
N ALA A 61 -1.27 -0.91 -5.09
CA ALA A 61 -2.67 -1.29 -5.20
C ALA A 61 -3.02 -2.43 -4.25
N LEU A 62 -4.06 -2.23 -3.45
CA LEU A 62 -4.49 -3.18 -2.43
C LEU A 62 -5.26 -4.37 -3.03
N ASN A 63 -5.00 -5.55 -2.49
CA ASN A 63 -5.58 -6.80 -2.95
C ASN A 63 -6.10 -7.63 -1.77
N LEU A 64 -7.36 -7.42 -1.41
CA LEU A 64 -7.98 -8.15 -0.31
C LEU A 64 -8.17 -9.63 -0.68
N ARG A 65 -7.62 -10.49 0.18
CA ARG A 65 -7.72 -11.95 0.08
C ARG A 65 -7.24 -12.52 -1.26
N ALA A 66 -6.31 -11.82 -1.93
CA ALA A 66 -5.77 -12.18 -3.24
C ALA A 66 -6.86 -12.36 -4.33
N LEU A 67 -8.02 -11.72 -4.20
CA LEU A 67 -9.11 -11.81 -5.16
C LEU A 67 -8.95 -10.87 -6.37
N GLY A 68 -7.93 -10.04 -6.36
CA GLY A 68 -7.59 -9.07 -7.41
C GLY A 68 -7.77 -7.62 -6.95
N THR A 69 -6.88 -6.77 -7.41
CA THR A 69 -6.87 -5.34 -7.05
C THR A 69 -8.13 -4.61 -7.54
N TRP A 70 -8.71 -5.03 -8.66
CA TRP A 70 -9.97 -4.48 -9.20
C TRP A 70 -11.24 -4.96 -8.47
N ARG A 71 -11.11 -5.90 -7.52
CA ARG A 71 -12.20 -6.41 -6.68
C ARG A 71 -12.08 -5.93 -5.24
N THR A 72 -11.12 -5.08 -4.97
CA THR A 72 -10.89 -4.41 -3.70
C THR A 72 -11.29 -2.96 -3.83
N LEU A 73 -12.41 -2.58 -3.23
CA LEU A 73 -12.86 -1.20 -3.28
C LEU A 73 -12.02 -0.34 -2.33
N VAL A 74 -11.38 0.68 -2.89
CA VAL A 74 -10.60 1.65 -2.12
C VAL A 74 -11.39 2.95 -2.01
N LEU A 75 -11.59 3.40 -0.77
CA LEU A 75 -12.28 4.63 -0.44
C LEU A 75 -11.32 5.60 0.25
N LEU A 76 -11.50 6.88 -0.03
CA LEU A 76 -10.93 7.98 0.73
C LEU A 76 -12.08 8.76 1.38
N ASP A 77 -12.12 8.78 2.72
CA ASP A 77 -13.21 9.40 3.48
C ASP A 77 -14.62 8.87 3.12
N GLY A 78 -14.71 7.60 2.78
CA GLY A 78 -15.97 6.98 2.36
C GLY A 78 -16.36 7.27 0.91
N GLN A 79 -15.56 8.01 0.16
CA GLN A 79 -15.79 8.29 -1.26
C GLN A 79 -14.91 7.36 -2.12
N ARG A 80 -15.44 6.93 -3.26
CA ARG A 80 -14.68 6.11 -4.21
C ARG A 80 -13.49 6.89 -4.76
N SER A 81 -12.33 6.29 -4.67
CA SER A 81 -11.12 6.85 -5.28
C SER A 81 -11.10 6.58 -6.78
N VAL A 82 -10.52 7.53 -7.52
CA VAL A 82 -10.35 7.42 -8.97
C VAL A 82 -9.31 6.35 -9.27
N VAL A 83 -9.59 5.53 -10.28
CA VAL A 83 -8.63 4.53 -10.76
C VAL A 83 -7.43 5.20 -11.43
N SER A 84 -6.24 4.73 -11.12
CA SER A 84 -4.97 5.28 -11.62
C SER A 84 -4.47 4.57 -12.88
N ALA A 85 -5.01 3.39 -13.20
CA ALA A 85 -4.65 2.62 -14.37
C ALA A 85 -5.90 2.07 -15.07
N ALA A 86 -5.77 1.80 -16.38
CA ALA A 86 -6.85 1.20 -17.19
C ALA A 86 -7.31 -0.18 -16.68
N THR A 87 -6.50 -0.82 -15.86
CA THR A 87 -6.79 -2.09 -15.18
C THR A 87 -7.71 -1.96 -13.97
N GLY A 88 -8.21 -0.76 -13.65
CA GLY A 88 -9.11 -0.54 -12.51
C GLY A 88 -8.41 -0.46 -11.15
N GLN A 89 -7.10 -0.28 -11.12
CA GLN A 89 -6.32 -0.19 -9.90
C GLN A 89 -6.33 1.25 -9.35
N VAL A 90 -6.48 1.38 -8.04
CA VAL A 90 -6.31 2.65 -7.31
C VAL A 90 -4.91 2.68 -6.72
N ASP A 91 -4.15 3.71 -7.08
CA ASP A 91 -2.82 3.96 -6.51
C ASP A 91 -2.94 4.67 -5.17
N THR A 92 -2.66 3.95 -4.09
CA THR A 92 -2.70 4.50 -2.74
C THR A 92 -1.52 5.43 -2.43
N ASN A 93 -0.49 5.49 -3.28
CA ASN A 93 0.59 6.47 -3.16
C ASN A 93 0.11 7.92 -3.31
N THR A 94 -1.03 8.11 -3.98
CA THR A 94 -1.62 9.45 -4.19
C THR A 94 -2.34 10.00 -2.96
N PHE A 95 -2.49 9.20 -1.89
CA PHE A 95 -3.19 9.62 -0.70
C PHE A 95 -2.27 10.41 0.23
N PRO A 96 -2.77 11.48 0.88
CA PRO A 96 -1.97 12.28 1.80
C PRO A 96 -1.75 11.51 3.11
N GLN A 97 -0.66 10.75 3.21
CA GLN A 97 -0.39 9.83 4.30
C GLN A 97 -0.37 10.52 5.67
N SER A 98 0.21 11.73 5.72
CA SER A 98 0.30 12.52 6.95
C SER A 98 -1.05 12.96 7.53
N LEU A 99 -2.12 12.91 6.72
CA LEU A 99 -3.48 13.21 7.11
C LEU A 99 -4.34 11.98 7.41
N ILE A 100 -3.84 10.76 7.21
CA ILE A 100 -4.61 9.55 7.48
C ILE A 100 -4.68 9.36 8.99
N SER A 101 -5.89 9.40 9.53
CA SER A 101 -6.14 9.15 10.96
C SER A 101 -6.33 7.67 11.28
N ARG A 102 -6.87 6.89 10.34
CA ARG A 102 -7.03 5.44 10.45
C ARG A 102 -7.36 4.82 9.10
N VAL A 103 -7.16 3.51 9.03
CA VAL A 103 -7.56 2.69 7.89
C VAL A 103 -8.55 1.63 8.36
N GLU A 104 -9.70 1.56 7.72
CA GLU A 104 -10.77 0.60 8.00
C GLU A 104 -10.80 -0.46 6.91
N VAL A 105 -10.59 -1.72 7.27
CA VAL A 105 -10.57 -2.85 6.34
C VAL A 105 -11.78 -3.75 6.61
N VAL A 106 -12.70 -3.79 5.66
CA VAL A 106 -13.91 -4.64 5.69
C VAL A 106 -13.70 -5.85 4.80
N THR A 107 -13.58 -7.03 5.40
CA THR A 107 -13.25 -8.28 4.70
C THR A 107 -14.46 -9.15 4.35
N GLY A 108 -15.65 -8.75 4.72
CA GLY A 108 -16.90 -9.48 4.45
C GLY A 108 -17.70 -8.91 3.30
N GLY A 109 -18.72 -9.63 2.84
CA GLY A 109 -19.57 -9.38 1.68
C GLY A 109 -20.10 -7.95 1.50
N ALA A 110 -19.20 -7.02 1.21
CA ALA A 110 -19.49 -5.60 1.03
C ALA A 110 -20.12 -5.28 -0.34
N SER A 111 -20.10 -6.24 -1.28
CA SER A 111 -20.60 -6.04 -2.64
C SER A 111 -22.09 -5.71 -2.71
N SER A 112 -22.89 -6.19 -1.75
CA SER A 112 -24.32 -5.85 -1.68
C SER A 112 -24.57 -4.35 -1.41
N ALA A 113 -23.67 -3.71 -0.67
CA ALA A 113 -23.77 -2.30 -0.33
C ALA A 113 -22.96 -1.39 -1.28
N TYR A 114 -21.85 -1.88 -1.81
CA TYR A 114 -20.87 -1.08 -2.55
C TYR A 114 -20.70 -1.47 -4.02
N GLY A 115 -21.32 -2.56 -4.47
CA GLY A 115 -21.25 -3.01 -5.86
C GLY A 115 -20.13 -4.01 -6.13
N SER A 116 -19.95 -4.36 -7.42
CA SER A 116 -19.05 -5.42 -7.89
C SER A 116 -17.59 -5.25 -7.53
N ASP A 117 -17.15 -4.01 -7.36
CA ASP A 117 -15.74 -3.71 -7.05
C ASP A 117 -15.37 -4.08 -5.60
N ALA A 118 -16.38 -4.30 -4.75
CA ALA A 118 -16.19 -4.66 -3.35
C ALA A 118 -16.40 -6.17 -3.05
N VAL A 119 -16.20 -7.03 -4.05
CA VAL A 119 -16.28 -8.49 -3.86
C VAL A 119 -15.19 -8.99 -2.92
N GLY A 120 -13.98 -8.48 -3.05
CA GLY A 120 -12.87 -8.75 -2.12
C GLY A 120 -13.09 -8.12 -0.76
N GLY A 121 -13.76 -6.99 -0.72
CA GLY A 121 -13.99 -6.16 0.45
C GLY A 121 -13.73 -4.69 0.17
N VAL A 122 -13.64 -3.89 1.24
CA VAL A 122 -13.45 -2.45 1.18
C VAL A 122 -12.27 -2.06 2.07
N VAL A 123 -11.42 -1.17 1.58
CA VAL A 123 -10.41 -0.49 2.38
C VAL A 123 -10.71 1.01 2.33
N ASN A 124 -10.99 1.59 3.48
CA ASN A 124 -11.37 3.00 3.61
C ASN A 124 -10.32 3.76 4.41
N PHE A 125 -9.70 4.74 3.78
CA PHE A 125 -8.74 5.63 4.41
C PHE A 125 -9.49 6.85 4.94
N ILE A 126 -9.45 7.05 6.24
CA ILE A 126 -10.12 8.17 6.92
C ILE A 126 -9.11 9.25 7.21
N LEU A 127 -9.41 10.46 6.75
CA LEU A 127 -8.56 11.62 6.95
C LEU A 127 -8.89 12.35 8.26
N GLU A 128 -7.84 12.90 8.89
CA GLU A 128 -7.99 13.90 9.93
C GLU A 128 -8.35 15.25 9.30
N LYS A 129 -9.54 15.75 9.61
CA LYS A 129 -10.06 16.99 9.00
C LYS A 129 -10.04 18.18 9.93
N THR A 130 -9.82 17.93 11.21
CA THR A 130 -9.99 18.94 12.27
C THR A 130 -8.70 19.26 12.98
N TYR A 131 -7.56 18.79 12.45
CA TYR A 131 -6.25 19.07 13.03
C TYR A 131 -6.01 20.57 13.10
N THR A 132 -5.66 21.06 14.27
CA THR A 132 -5.28 22.45 14.52
C THR A 132 -3.87 22.50 15.08
N GLY A 133 -3.01 23.30 14.47
CA GLY A 133 -1.61 23.43 14.86
C GLY A 133 -0.67 23.22 13.68
N LEU A 134 0.60 23.03 14.01
CA LEU A 134 1.69 22.76 13.07
C LEU A 134 2.34 21.43 13.46
N LYS A 135 2.48 20.53 12.51
CA LYS A 135 3.21 19.28 12.64
C LYS A 135 4.21 19.15 11.50
N MET A 136 5.44 18.84 11.86
CA MET A 136 6.50 18.54 10.91
C MET A 136 7.16 17.24 11.34
N THR A 137 7.39 16.32 10.40
CA THR A 137 8.12 15.08 10.65
C THR A 137 9.19 14.91 9.58
N ALA A 138 10.35 14.43 10.01
CA ALA A 138 11.42 13.99 9.13
C ALA A 138 11.79 12.57 9.56
N GLU A 139 11.76 11.66 8.63
CA GLU A 139 12.03 10.24 8.86
C GLU A 139 13.17 9.81 7.94
N TYR A 140 14.05 8.98 8.47
CA TYR A 140 15.11 8.32 7.73
C TYR A 140 15.07 6.83 8.04
N GLY A 141 15.23 6.01 7.03
CA GLY A 141 15.35 4.57 7.17
C GLY A 141 16.35 4.00 6.19
N GLU A 142 17.00 2.94 6.60
CA GLU A 142 17.88 2.12 5.78
C GLU A 142 17.74 0.66 6.19
N THR A 143 18.13 -0.26 5.30
CA THR A 143 18.17 -1.67 5.67
C THR A 143 19.39 -1.96 6.55
N THR A 144 19.37 -3.10 7.23
CA THR A 144 20.54 -3.59 8.02
C THR A 144 21.78 -3.90 7.16
N TYR A 145 21.68 -3.78 5.85
CA TYR A 145 22.77 -3.95 4.89
C TYR A 145 23.27 -2.61 4.30
N GLU A 146 22.87 -1.50 4.94
CA GLU A 146 23.30 -0.15 4.54
C GLU A 146 22.92 0.17 3.07
N ASP A 147 21.74 -0.31 2.64
CA ASP A 147 21.16 -0.02 1.33
C ASP A 147 19.66 0.30 1.43
N GLY A 148 19.04 0.70 0.33
CA GLY A 148 17.61 1.02 0.30
C GLY A 148 17.26 2.22 1.17
N GLU A 149 18.14 3.21 1.26
CA GLU A 149 17.91 4.45 2.00
C GLU A 149 16.57 5.08 1.61
N ASN A 150 15.82 5.53 2.60
CA ASN A 150 14.62 6.30 2.39
C ASN A 150 14.61 7.55 3.28
N TRP A 151 14.10 8.63 2.71
CA TRP A 151 13.87 9.90 3.38
C TRP A 151 12.44 10.33 3.18
N LYS A 152 11.79 10.72 4.25
CA LYS A 152 10.43 11.23 4.21
C LYS A 152 10.32 12.51 5.01
N TYR A 153 9.73 13.53 4.41
CA TYR A 153 9.43 14.80 5.06
C TYR A 153 7.95 15.08 4.92
N ASN A 154 7.31 15.37 6.05
CA ASN A 154 5.90 15.74 6.11
C ASN A 154 5.76 17.10 6.79
N PHE A 155 4.82 17.87 6.26
CA PHE A 155 4.37 19.13 6.83
C PHE A 155 2.85 19.12 6.86
N THR A 156 2.27 19.48 8.01
CA THR A 156 0.82 19.64 8.15
C THR A 156 0.54 20.85 9.00
N ALA A 157 -0.30 21.75 8.51
CA ALA A 157 -0.76 22.93 9.22
C ALA A 157 -2.28 23.04 9.15
N GLY A 158 -2.92 23.29 10.26
CA GLY A 158 -4.36 23.45 10.35
C GLY A 158 -4.77 24.57 11.27
N SER A 159 -5.85 25.25 10.93
CA SER A 159 -6.43 26.31 11.75
C SER A 159 -7.94 26.40 11.58
N ALA A 160 -8.63 26.54 12.68
CA ALA A 160 -10.04 26.92 12.67
C ALA A 160 -10.18 28.43 12.49
N PHE A 161 -11.23 28.86 11.79
CA PHE A 161 -11.54 30.28 11.61
C PHE A 161 -13.05 30.54 11.75
N ALA A 162 -13.46 31.82 11.80
CA ALA A 162 -14.84 32.24 11.96
C ALA A 162 -15.57 31.57 13.15
N ASP A 163 -14.95 31.57 14.34
CA ASP A 163 -15.46 30.97 15.58
C ASP A 163 -15.79 29.47 15.43
N GLY A 164 -14.91 28.74 14.74
CA GLY A 164 -15.06 27.30 14.52
C GLY A 164 -16.02 26.91 13.41
N ARG A 165 -16.59 27.87 12.66
CA ARG A 165 -17.48 27.59 11.54
C ARG A 165 -16.75 27.16 10.28
N GLY A 166 -15.45 27.42 10.20
CA GLY A 166 -14.59 26.98 9.10
C GLY A 166 -13.27 26.42 9.62
N HIS A 167 -12.65 25.58 8.80
CA HIS A 167 -11.34 25.00 9.07
C HIS A 167 -10.54 24.96 7.77
N ILE A 168 -9.29 25.33 7.85
CA ILE A 168 -8.32 25.17 6.76
C ILE A 168 -7.26 24.17 7.19
N LEU A 169 -6.91 23.25 6.31
CA LEU A 169 -5.88 22.25 6.51
C LEU A 169 -5.00 22.19 5.28
N LEU A 170 -3.71 22.31 5.48
CA LEU A 170 -2.68 22.19 4.45
C LEU A 170 -1.75 21.04 4.82
N SER A 171 -1.46 20.17 3.88
CA SER A 171 -0.48 19.12 4.02
C SER A 171 0.42 19.04 2.80
N ALA A 172 1.70 18.79 3.04
CA ALA A 172 2.69 18.50 2.01
C ALA A 172 3.57 17.34 2.46
N GLU A 173 3.86 16.46 1.53
CA GLU A 173 4.68 15.28 1.77
C GLU A 173 5.66 15.10 0.61
N THR A 174 6.90 14.73 0.96
CA THR A 174 7.88 14.27 -0.03
C THR A 174 8.58 13.03 0.49
N VAL A 175 8.74 12.05 -0.39
CA VAL A 175 9.42 10.78 -0.11
C VAL A 175 10.47 10.57 -1.18
N SER A 176 11.66 10.18 -0.76
CA SER A 176 12.73 9.73 -1.65
C SER A 176 13.22 8.37 -1.17
N GLN A 177 13.27 7.42 -2.08
CA GLN A 177 13.74 6.07 -1.78
C GLN A 177 14.76 5.64 -2.83
N THR A 178 15.90 5.19 -2.36
CA THR A 178 16.94 4.59 -3.22
C THR A 178 16.61 3.12 -3.44
N GLY A 179 16.59 2.69 -4.69
CA GLY A 179 16.36 1.27 -5.00
C GLY A 179 17.52 0.38 -4.55
N ILE A 180 17.24 -0.87 -4.27
CA ILE A 180 18.26 -1.89 -3.99
C ILE A 180 18.71 -2.48 -5.32
N HIS A 181 19.88 -2.08 -5.80
CA HIS A 181 20.41 -2.48 -7.11
C HIS A 181 21.16 -3.81 -7.09
N GLY A 182 21.60 -4.26 -5.91
CA GLY A 182 22.30 -5.52 -5.76
C GLY A 182 21.80 -6.31 -4.56
N VAL A 183 21.25 -7.49 -4.79
CA VAL A 183 20.71 -8.33 -3.72
C VAL A 183 21.80 -9.31 -3.26
N SER A 184 22.90 -8.82 -2.67
CA SER A 184 23.91 -9.65 -2.04
C SER A 184 23.56 -9.92 -0.57
N ARG A 185 22.46 -10.64 -0.35
CA ARG A 185 22.03 -11.09 0.97
C ARG A 185 22.61 -12.48 1.27
N ASP A 186 22.92 -12.78 2.53
CA ASP A 186 23.46 -14.10 2.91
C ASP A 186 22.53 -15.24 2.53
N TRP A 187 21.21 -15.02 2.61
CA TRP A 187 20.19 -15.97 2.19
C TRP A 187 20.02 -16.06 0.66
N ASN A 188 20.57 -15.12 -0.10
CA ASN A 188 20.45 -15.04 -1.57
C ASN A 188 21.80 -15.22 -2.29
N LYS A 189 22.86 -15.58 -1.57
CA LYS A 189 24.21 -15.80 -2.16
C LYS A 189 24.23 -16.88 -3.24
N GLY A 190 23.23 -17.72 -3.29
CA GLY A 190 23.10 -18.78 -4.28
C GLY A 190 21.90 -18.62 -5.21
N GLY A 191 21.31 -17.43 -5.32
CA GLY A 191 20.08 -17.08 -6.06
C GLY A 191 19.62 -18.13 -7.07
N HIS A 192 18.85 -19.11 -6.60
CA HIS A 192 18.33 -20.19 -7.43
C HIS A 192 16.98 -19.78 -7.98
N PHE A 193 16.84 -19.70 -9.30
CA PHE A 193 15.57 -19.45 -9.97
C PHE A 193 15.16 -20.69 -10.78
N ALA A 194 13.90 -21.08 -10.62
CA ALA A 194 13.31 -22.05 -11.53
C ALA A 194 12.95 -21.36 -12.85
N ILE A 195 13.67 -21.68 -13.91
CA ILE A 195 13.37 -21.19 -15.25
C ILE A 195 12.82 -22.30 -16.12
N ARG A 196 12.03 -21.95 -17.14
CA ARG A 196 11.60 -22.92 -18.12
C ARG A 196 12.82 -23.49 -18.82
N ASN A 197 12.90 -24.83 -18.87
CA ASN A 197 14.02 -25.49 -19.55
C ASN A 197 14.00 -25.14 -21.06
N PRO A 198 15.06 -24.52 -21.61
CA PRO A 198 15.14 -24.29 -23.03
C PRO A 198 15.25 -25.58 -23.85
N ASN A 199 15.69 -26.67 -23.20
CA ASN A 199 15.74 -27.99 -23.86
C ASN A 199 14.34 -28.62 -23.84
N THR A 200 13.71 -28.72 -25.00
CA THR A 200 12.39 -29.29 -25.20
C THR A 200 12.41 -30.79 -25.62
N ALA A 201 13.55 -31.46 -25.52
CA ALA A 201 13.69 -32.86 -25.84
C ALA A 201 12.74 -33.74 -24.97
N ALA A 202 12.25 -34.81 -25.55
CA ALA A 202 11.38 -35.75 -24.83
C ALA A 202 12.09 -36.33 -23.61
N GLY A 203 11.49 -36.18 -22.43
CA GLY A 203 12.05 -36.58 -21.13
C GLY A 203 12.89 -35.51 -20.40
N ALA A 204 13.12 -34.36 -21.00
CA ALA A 204 13.75 -33.26 -20.30
C ALA A 204 12.79 -32.66 -19.26
N PRO A 205 13.28 -32.25 -18.06
CA PRO A 205 12.45 -31.63 -17.05
C PRO A 205 11.90 -30.30 -17.57
N TYR A 206 10.64 -29.97 -17.24
CA TYR A 206 9.98 -28.74 -17.70
C TYR A 206 10.63 -27.47 -17.12
N TYR A 207 11.11 -27.56 -15.87
CA TYR A 207 11.87 -26.51 -15.22
C TYR A 207 13.28 -26.98 -14.88
N ILE A 208 14.22 -26.07 -14.98
CA ILE A 208 15.59 -26.24 -14.47
C ILE A 208 15.89 -25.14 -13.45
N VAL A 209 16.75 -25.43 -12.51
CA VAL A 209 17.28 -24.44 -11.57
C VAL A 209 18.45 -23.76 -12.25
N ALA A 210 18.38 -22.45 -12.37
CA ALA A 210 19.49 -21.64 -12.83
C ALA A 210 20.06 -20.85 -11.64
N ASP A 211 21.37 -20.89 -11.49
CA ASP A 211 22.11 -20.16 -10.48
C ASP A 211 22.51 -18.79 -11.02
N GLN A 212 22.43 -17.76 -10.18
CA GLN A 212 22.92 -16.41 -10.47
C GLN A 212 22.38 -15.79 -11.76
N VAL A 213 21.10 -15.86 -12.01
CA VAL A 213 20.48 -15.07 -13.08
C VAL A 213 20.41 -13.61 -12.63
N GLY A 214 21.47 -12.84 -12.91
CA GLY A 214 21.44 -11.39 -12.78
C GLY A 214 20.54 -10.83 -13.88
N ILE A 215 19.50 -10.11 -13.50
CA ILE A 215 18.78 -9.24 -14.44
C ILE A 215 19.61 -7.97 -14.50
N SER A 216 20.35 -7.82 -15.59
CA SER A 216 21.03 -6.57 -15.94
C SER A 216 20.06 -5.59 -16.59
#